data_5e9a0f72d844e2b6206ff6704bfca9e5
#
_entry.id   5e9a0f72d844e2b6206ff6704bfca9e5
#
_cell.length_a   1.000
_cell.length_b   1.000
_cell.length_c   1.000
_cell.angle_alpha   90.00
_cell.angle_beta   90.00
_cell.angle_gamma   90.00
#
_symmetry.space_group_name_H-M   'P 1'
#
loop_
_entity.id
_entity.type
_entity.pdbx_description
1 polymer ?
#
loop_
_entity_poly.entity_id
_entity_poly.type
_entity_poly.pdbx_seq_one_letter_code
_entity_poly.pdbx_strand_id
1 'polypeptide(L)'
;YLEAEDVEVVLTRETEDGLYDADSSHKKAQDMQRRIAMIGEKSPVLSVSIHQNSYQQDASVHGPQVFYYESSVEGKKLAEAVQSSLNEKLEIDRPREIKGNTSYYLLKRSPGTLVIVECGFLTNPEEARKLQTEVYQQRVAAAVADGIDTYLHVDNRKSYS
;
A
#
# COMPACT_ATOMS: atom_id res chain seq x y z
N TYR A 1 0.55 2.90 -14.54
CA TYR A 1 -0.01 4.23 -14.30
C TYR A 1 1.08 5.23 -13.95
N LEU A 2 1.79 5.08 -12.83
CA LEU A 2 2.80 6.07 -12.37
C LEU A 2 3.92 6.32 -13.40
N GLU A 3 4.41 5.27 -14.08
CA GLU A 3 5.41 5.41 -15.14
C GLU A 3 4.92 6.22 -16.34
N ALA A 4 3.61 6.22 -16.60
CA ALA A 4 3.00 7.04 -17.63
C ALA A 4 2.96 8.55 -17.27
N GLU A 5 3.16 8.86 -15.98
CA GLU A 5 3.26 10.22 -15.43
C GLU A 5 4.71 10.60 -15.09
N ASP A 6 5.69 9.98 -15.77
CA ASP A 6 7.13 10.21 -15.59
C ASP A 6 7.66 9.96 -14.15
N VAL A 7 6.99 9.08 -13.39
CA VAL A 7 7.44 8.66 -12.07
C VAL A 7 8.29 7.40 -12.20
N GLU A 8 9.53 7.44 -11.71
CA GLU A 8 10.37 6.25 -11.63
C GLU A 8 9.81 5.26 -10.60
N VAL A 9 9.50 4.05 -11.05
CA VAL A 9 8.93 2.99 -10.20
C VAL A 9 9.95 1.86 -10.03
N VAL A 10 10.24 1.51 -8.77
CA VAL A 10 11.08 0.37 -8.42
C VAL A 10 10.23 -0.69 -7.73
N LEU A 11 10.16 -1.88 -8.32
CA LEU A 11 9.46 -3.03 -7.73
C LEU A 11 10.42 -3.80 -6.82
N THR A 12 9.94 -4.22 -5.64
CA THR A 12 10.73 -5.06 -4.74
C THR A 12 10.86 -6.49 -5.27
N ARG A 13 9.94 -6.92 -6.15
CA ARG A 13 9.99 -8.20 -6.87
C ARG A 13 9.18 -8.11 -8.16
N GLU A 14 9.56 -8.88 -9.16
CA GLU A 14 8.90 -8.96 -10.47
C GLU A 14 8.33 -10.37 -10.75
N THR A 15 8.51 -11.30 -9.81
CA THR A 15 8.01 -12.68 -9.90
C THR A 15 7.14 -13.01 -8.69
N GLU A 16 6.53 -14.19 -8.68
CA GLU A 16 5.75 -14.71 -7.55
C GLU A 16 6.64 -15.10 -6.36
N ASP A 17 7.94 -15.27 -6.56
CA ASP A 17 8.88 -15.65 -5.52
C ASP A 17 9.09 -14.53 -4.51
N GLY A 18 9.23 -14.90 -3.25
CA GLY A 18 9.62 -13.96 -2.19
C GLY A 18 11.13 -13.68 -2.23
N LEU A 19 11.55 -12.60 -1.56
CA LEU A 19 12.96 -12.19 -1.44
C LEU A 19 13.66 -12.99 -0.31
N TYR A 20 13.73 -14.31 -0.43
CA TYR A 20 14.38 -15.18 0.53
C TYR A 20 15.14 -16.32 -0.15
N ASP A 21 16.11 -16.88 0.53
CA ASP A 21 16.85 -18.05 0.04
C ASP A 21 15.96 -19.30 0.17
N ALA A 22 16.02 -20.19 -0.81
CA ALA A 22 15.13 -21.36 -0.90
C ALA A 22 15.23 -22.28 0.33
N ASP A 23 16.42 -22.36 0.92
CA ASP A 23 16.77 -23.17 2.11
C ASP A 23 16.59 -22.43 3.45
N SER A 24 16.18 -21.17 3.42
CA SER A 24 15.97 -20.37 4.63
C SER A 24 14.86 -20.96 5.51
N SER A 25 15.15 -21.17 6.80
CA SER A 25 14.15 -21.53 7.80
C SER A 25 13.28 -20.36 8.26
N HIS A 26 13.66 -19.11 7.91
CA HIS A 26 13.01 -17.86 8.31
C HIS A 26 12.58 -17.01 7.09
N LYS A 27 12.02 -17.64 6.06
CA LYS A 27 11.66 -17.02 4.78
C LYS A 27 10.94 -15.68 4.90
N LYS A 28 9.90 -15.62 5.73
CA LYS A 28 9.12 -14.39 5.93
C LYS A 28 9.94 -13.25 6.53
N ALA A 29 10.78 -13.54 7.51
CA ALA A 29 11.64 -12.53 8.14
C ALA A 29 12.70 -12.03 7.16
N GLN A 30 13.31 -12.93 6.41
CA GLN A 30 14.31 -12.60 5.41
C GLN A 30 13.71 -11.75 4.26
N ASP A 31 12.54 -12.10 3.76
CA ASP A 31 11.81 -11.32 2.76
C ASP A 31 11.58 -9.88 3.25
N MET A 32 11.05 -9.71 4.46
CA MET A 32 10.79 -8.40 5.03
C MET A 32 12.09 -7.57 5.21
N GLN A 33 13.17 -8.19 5.67
CA GLN A 33 14.45 -7.53 5.84
C GLN A 33 15.04 -7.08 4.50
N ARG A 34 14.97 -7.91 3.46
CA ARG A 34 15.45 -7.57 2.11
C ARG A 34 14.66 -6.43 1.48
N ARG A 35 13.34 -6.39 1.68
CA ARG A 35 12.50 -5.25 1.23
C ARG A 35 12.93 -3.96 1.91
N ILE A 36 13.14 -3.98 3.23
CA ILE A 36 13.60 -2.80 3.99
C ILE A 36 14.97 -2.34 3.50
N ALA A 37 15.90 -3.28 3.25
CA ALA A 37 17.22 -2.96 2.72
C ALA A 37 17.11 -2.29 1.33
N MET A 38 16.29 -2.81 0.42
CA MET A 38 16.05 -2.21 -0.90
C MET A 38 15.48 -0.79 -0.79
N ILE A 39 14.51 -0.55 0.12
CA ILE A 39 13.95 0.78 0.37
C ILE A 39 15.05 1.73 0.85
N GLY A 40 15.91 1.27 1.77
CA GLY A 40 17.04 2.06 2.27
C GLY A 40 18.07 2.41 1.19
N GLU A 41 18.42 1.45 0.33
CA GLU A 41 19.38 1.64 -0.77
C GLU A 41 18.84 2.57 -1.87
N LYS A 42 17.57 2.39 -2.25
CA LYS A 42 16.93 3.19 -3.30
C LYS A 42 16.52 4.59 -2.82
N SER A 43 16.28 4.74 -1.51
CA SER A 43 15.86 6.02 -0.91
C SER A 43 14.72 6.70 -1.68
N PRO A 44 13.61 5.99 -1.96
CA PRO A 44 12.52 6.55 -2.75
C PRO A 44 11.82 7.70 -2.00
N VAL A 45 11.17 8.60 -2.74
CA VAL A 45 10.33 9.67 -2.17
C VAL A 45 9.23 9.09 -1.30
N LEU A 46 8.63 7.99 -1.74
CA LEU A 46 7.63 7.23 -0.99
C LEU A 46 7.68 5.74 -1.35
N SER A 47 7.10 4.93 -0.49
CA SER A 47 6.93 3.48 -0.71
C SER A 47 5.49 3.07 -0.46
N VAL A 48 4.97 2.18 -1.30
CA VAL A 48 3.63 1.60 -1.15
C VAL A 48 3.73 0.09 -1.15
N SER A 49 3.16 -0.55 -0.13
CA SER A 49 3.08 -2.00 -0.01
C SER A 49 1.64 -2.45 -0.26
N ILE A 50 1.42 -3.26 -1.30
CA ILE A 50 0.08 -3.73 -1.70
C ILE A 50 -0.20 -5.09 -1.06
N HIS A 51 -1.32 -5.19 -0.36
CA HIS A 51 -1.75 -6.37 0.38
C HIS A 51 -3.25 -6.66 0.20
N GLN A 52 -3.66 -7.85 0.63
CA GLN A 52 -5.06 -8.21 0.87
C GLN A 52 -5.23 -8.56 2.35
N ASN A 53 -6.27 -8.00 2.94
CA ASN A 53 -6.59 -8.15 4.35
C ASN A 53 -7.34 -9.46 4.64
N SER A 54 -7.42 -9.80 5.91
CA SER A 54 -8.26 -10.90 6.36
C SER A 54 -8.75 -10.62 7.80
N TYR A 55 -10.02 -10.97 8.08
CA TYR A 55 -10.60 -10.83 9.40
C TYR A 55 -11.51 -12.02 9.70
N GLN A 56 -10.97 -13.00 10.42
CA GLN A 56 -11.62 -14.30 10.63
C GLN A 56 -12.87 -14.25 11.53
N GLN A 57 -13.00 -13.20 12.36
CA GLN A 57 -14.08 -13.05 13.32
C GLN A 57 -15.40 -12.64 12.68
N ASP A 58 -15.34 -11.95 11.54
CA ASP A 58 -16.52 -11.46 10.85
C ASP A 58 -16.28 -11.34 9.34
N ALA A 59 -16.85 -12.25 8.58
CA ALA A 59 -16.75 -12.29 7.11
C ALA A 59 -17.54 -11.17 6.41
N SER A 60 -18.35 -10.39 7.12
CA SER A 60 -19.06 -9.23 6.56
C SER A 60 -18.16 -7.98 6.43
N VAL A 61 -17.01 -7.97 7.09
CA VAL A 61 -16.04 -6.87 7.02
C VAL A 61 -15.48 -6.78 5.61
N HIS A 62 -15.49 -5.58 5.03
CA HIS A 62 -15.09 -5.31 3.66
C HIS A 62 -14.55 -3.89 3.47
N GLY A 63 -14.08 -3.59 2.27
CA GLY A 63 -13.56 -2.29 1.83
C GLY A 63 -12.05 -2.12 2.00
N PRO A 64 -11.40 -1.39 1.08
CA PRO A 64 -9.98 -1.12 1.14
C PRO A 64 -9.63 -0.23 2.34
N GLN A 65 -8.43 -0.42 2.90
CA GLN A 65 -7.95 0.38 4.02
C GLN A 65 -6.44 0.64 3.91
N VAL A 66 -6.04 1.89 4.12
CA VAL A 66 -4.64 2.29 4.11
C VAL A 66 -4.12 2.44 5.52
N PHE A 67 -2.97 1.78 5.79
CA PHE A 67 -2.25 1.85 7.05
C PHE A 67 -0.98 2.67 6.90
N TYR A 68 -0.66 3.44 7.94
CA TYR A 68 0.58 4.21 8.02
C TYR A 68 1.22 4.04 9.40
N TYR A 69 2.50 4.36 9.53
CA TYR A 69 3.13 4.36 10.85
C TYR A 69 2.61 5.54 11.67
N GLU A 70 2.06 5.27 12.85
CA GLU A 70 1.27 6.21 13.63
C GLU A 70 1.95 7.56 13.89
N SER A 71 3.28 7.58 14.07
CA SER A 71 4.05 8.82 14.27
C SER A 71 4.53 9.48 12.96
N SER A 72 4.25 8.89 11.80
CA SER A 72 4.68 9.43 10.50
C SER A 72 3.69 10.47 9.98
N VAL A 73 4.09 11.73 10.00
CA VAL A 73 3.29 12.83 9.46
C VAL A 73 3.10 12.69 7.94
N GLU A 74 4.17 12.40 7.21
CA GLU A 74 4.11 12.23 5.75
C GLU A 74 3.39 10.93 5.37
N GLY A 75 3.60 9.85 6.14
CA GLY A 75 2.85 8.61 5.96
C GLY A 75 1.35 8.80 6.16
N LYS A 76 0.93 9.64 7.09
CA LYS A 76 -0.47 10.00 7.29
C LYS A 76 -1.06 10.75 6.09
N LYS A 77 -0.37 11.76 5.58
CA LYS A 77 -0.81 12.54 4.41
C LYS A 77 -0.95 11.67 3.16
N LEU A 78 0.05 10.80 2.90
CA LEU A 78 0.00 9.84 1.81
C LEU A 78 -1.17 8.87 1.97
N ALA A 79 -1.38 8.36 3.19
CA ALA A 79 -2.50 7.46 3.49
C ALA A 79 -3.86 8.13 3.25
N GLU A 80 -4.02 9.40 3.66
CA GLU A 80 -5.25 10.20 3.43
C GLU A 80 -5.54 10.37 1.93
N ALA A 81 -4.53 10.72 1.13
CA ALA A 81 -4.67 10.90 -0.30
C ALA A 81 -5.06 9.59 -1.01
N VAL A 82 -4.35 8.50 -0.70
CA VAL A 82 -4.64 7.18 -1.30
C VAL A 82 -5.99 6.62 -0.84
N GLN A 83 -6.35 6.74 0.45
CA GLN A 83 -7.64 6.26 0.95
C GLN A 83 -8.81 7.03 0.32
N SER A 84 -8.69 8.35 0.18
CA SER A 84 -9.72 9.18 -0.45
C SER A 84 -9.96 8.74 -1.90
N SER A 85 -8.90 8.55 -2.66
CA SER A 85 -8.98 8.08 -4.06
C SER A 85 -9.59 6.67 -4.17
N LEU A 86 -9.20 5.74 -3.27
CA LEU A 86 -9.78 4.40 -3.22
C LEU A 86 -11.29 4.45 -2.95
N ASN A 87 -11.72 5.24 -1.96
CA ASN A 87 -13.13 5.35 -1.58
C ASN A 87 -13.98 5.93 -2.73
N GLU A 88 -13.46 6.94 -3.42
CA GLU A 88 -14.14 7.59 -4.55
C GLU A 88 -14.19 6.69 -5.79
N LYS A 89 -13.04 6.21 -6.25
CA LYS A 89 -12.94 5.48 -7.53
C LYS A 89 -13.48 4.06 -7.51
N LEU A 90 -13.51 3.44 -6.33
CA LEU A 90 -14.12 2.11 -6.17
C LEU A 90 -15.57 2.18 -5.76
N GLU A 91 -16.14 3.38 -5.59
CA GLU A 91 -17.55 3.60 -5.22
C GLU A 91 -17.94 2.81 -3.95
N ILE A 92 -17.10 2.94 -2.91
CA ILE A 92 -17.26 2.20 -1.67
C ILE A 92 -18.47 2.72 -0.90
N ASP A 93 -19.47 1.87 -0.67
CA ASP A 93 -20.70 2.20 0.05
C ASP A 93 -20.47 2.51 1.55
N ARG A 94 -19.48 1.89 2.15
CA ARG A 94 -19.05 2.12 3.54
C ARG A 94 -17.55 2.48 3.57
N PRO A 95 -17.19 3.73 3.27
CA PRO A 95 -15.82 4.18 3.24
C PRO A 95 -15.11 3.91 4.57
N ARG A 96 -13.91 3.33 4.48
CA ARG A 96 -13.03 3.18 5.64
C ARG A 96 -12.14 4.41 5.77
N GLU A 97 -11.75 4.68 7.01
CA GLU A 97 -10.73 5.69 7.31
C GLU A 97 -9.32 5.06 7.31
N ILE A 98 -8.32 5.90 7.15
CA ILE A 98 -6.92 5.50 7.33
C ILE A 98 -6.70 4.97 8.75
N LYS A 99 -5.69 4.13 8.94
CA LYS A 99 -5.39 3.56 10.25
C LYS A 99 -3.91 3.69 10.61
N GLY A 100 -3.63 4.39 11.72
CA GLY A 100 -2.31 4.39 12.34
C GLY A 100 -1.98 3.00 12.89
N ASN A 101 -0.73 2.57 12.72
CA ASN A 101 -0.26 1.27 13.18
C ASN A 101 1.18 1.34 13.70
N THR A 102 1.46 0.73 14.84
CA THR A 102 2.78 0.69 15.50
C THR A 102 3.43 -0.69 15.46
N SER A 103 2.72 -1.72 15.02
CA SER A 103 3.13 -3.12 15.11
C SER A 103 3.58 -3.74 13.79
N TYR A 104 3.10 -3.24 12.65
CA TYR A 104 3.49 -3.78 11.34
C TYR A 104 4.97 -3.55 11.07
N TYR A 105 5.68 -4.64 10.82
CA TYR A 105 7.14 -4.65 10.72
C TYR A 105 7.66 -3.69 9.64
N LEU A 106 7.06 -3.69 8.44
CA LEU A 106 7.43 -2.77 7.37
C LEU A 106 7.24 -1.31 7.78
N LEU A 107 6.08 -0.94 8.33
CA LEU A 107 5.80 0.43 8.77
C LEU A 107 6.78 0.90 9.83
N LYS A 108 7.13 0.02 10.77
CA LYS A 108 7.99 0.33 11.92
C LYS A 108 9.48 0.44 11.54
N ARG A 109 9.93 -0.30 10.54
CA ARG A 109 11.36 -0.50 10.24
C ARG A 109 11.82 0.11 8.93
N SER A 110 10.91 0.40 7.99
CA SER A 110 11.30 1.03 6.74
C SER A 110 11.74 2.49 6.96
N PRO A 111 12.80 2.91 6.31
CA PRO A 111 13.14 4.32 6.26
C PRO A 111 12.18 5.08 5.35
N GLY A 112 11.96 6.36 5.63
CA GLY A 112 11.17 7.24 4.78
C GLY A 112 9.65 7.06 4.89
N THR A 113 8.94 7.61 3.93
CA THR A 113 7.48 7.59 3.86
C THR A 113 6.98 6.26 3.30
N LEU A 114 6.21 5.51 4.09
CA LEU A 114 5.66 4.22 3.65
C LEU A 114 4.21 4.07 4.12
N VAL A 115 3.36 3.53 3.24
CA VAL A 115 2.01 3.09 3.55
C VAL A 115 1.79 1.64 3.12
N ILE A 116 0.85 0.97 3.79
CA ILE A 116 0.35 -0.35 3.38
C ILE A 116 -1.09 -0.17 2.92
N VAL A 117 -1.37 -0.59 1.68
CA VAL A 117 -2.70 -0.58 1.08
C VAL A 117 -3.29 -1.98 1.14
N GLU A 118 -4.26 -2.18 2.00
CA GLU A 118 -5.08 -3.39 2.03
C GLU A 118 -6.24 -3.21 1.05
N CYS A 119 -6.19 -3.92 -0.08
CA CYS A 119 -7.11 -3.72 -1.21
C CYS A 119 -8.53 -4.25 -0.97
N GLY A 120 -8.73 -5.05 0.06
CA GLY A 120 -10.00 -5.69 0.45
C GLY A 120 -9.74 -6.93 1.30
N PHE A 121 -10.81 -7.57 1.75
CA PHE A 121 -10.74 -8.70 2.69
C PHE A 121 -10.96 -10.04 1.99
N LEU A 122 -9.95 -10.92 2.04
CA LEU A 122 -10.05 -12.30 1.52
C LEU A 122 -11.08 -13.15 2.28
N THR A 123 -11.39 -12.77 3.52
CA THR A 123 -12.43 -13.42 4.33
C THR A 123 -13.85 -13.05 3.92
N ASN A 124 -14.03 -11.95 3.18
CA ASN A 124 -15.31 -11.59 2.58
C ASN A 124 -15.44 -12.26 1.20
N PRO A 125 -16.44 -13.16 0.98
CA PRO A 125 -16.53 -13.91 -0.27
C PRO A 125 -16.75 -13.05 -1.51
N GLU A 126 -17.40 -11.90 -1.39
CA GLU A 126 -17.63 -10.98 -2.49
C GLU A 126 -16.35 -10.24 -2.86
N GLU A 127 -15.63 -9.69 -1.88
CA GLU A 127 -14.34 -9.05 -2.13
C GLU A 127 -13.29 -10.02 -2.65
N ALA A 128 -13.23 -11.24 -2.09
CA ALA A 128 -12.32 -12.28 -2.58
C ALA A 128 -12.54 -12.59 -4.07
N ARG A 129 -13.78 -12.58 -4.54
CA ARG A 129 -14.08 -12.71 -5.99
C ARG A 129 -13.65 -11.48 -6.79
N LYS A 130 -13.95 -10.28 -6.32
CA LYS A 130 -13.55 -9.02 -6.99
C LYS A 130 -12.03 -8.94 -7.13
N LEU A 131 -11.28 -9.20 -6.05
CA LEU A 131 -9.82 -9.15 -6.01
C LEU A 131 -9.12 -10.10 -7.00
N GLN A 132 -9.80 -11.14 -7.47
CA GLN A 132 -9.29 -12.06 -8.49
C GLN A 132 -9.53 -11.58 -9.93
N THR A 133 -10.32 -10.51 -10.12
CA THR A 133 -10.63 -10.00 -11.46
C THR A 133 -9.64 -8.92 -11.89
N GLU A 134 -9.15 -9.02 -13.12
CA GLU A 134 -8.28 -8.01 -13.70
C GLU A 134 -8.90 -6.61 -13.67
N VAL A 135 -10.20 -6.51 -14.00
CA VAL A 135 -10.93 -5.24 -13.99
C VAL A 135 -10.87 -4.55 -12.64
N TYR A 136 -11.08 -5.28 -11.54
CA TYR A 136 -11.01 -4.69 -10.21
C TYR A 136 -9.58 -4.35 -9.81
N GLN A 137 -8.61 -5.20 -10.14
CA GLN A 137 -7.20 -4.94 -9.90
C GLN A 137 -6.73 -3.66 -10.61
N GLN A 138 -7.14 -3.45 -11.86
CA GLN A 138 -6.84 -2.22 -12.62
C GLN A 138 -7.48 -0.98 -11.97
N ARG A 139 -8.73 -1.07 -11.51
CA ARG A 139 -9.39 0.03 -10.78
C ARG A 139 -8.66 0.38 -9.48
N VAL A 140 -8.26 -0.62 -8.71
CA VAL A 140 -7.46 -0.42 -7.48
C VAL A 140 -6.12 0.24 -7.81
N ALA A 141 -5.41 -0.27 -8.81
CA ALA A 141 -4.11 0.26 -9.23
C ALA A 141 -4.22 1.72 -9.68
N ALA A 142 -5.24 2.06 -10.48
CA ALA A 142 -5.52 3.43 -10.90
C ALA A 142 -5.83 4.34 -9.70
N ALA A 143 -6.66 3.88 -8.76
CA ALA A 143 -7.00 4.65 -7.56
C ALA A 143 -5.77 4.91 -6.67
N VAL A 144 -4.90 3.92 -6.50
CA VAL A 144 -3.65 4.09 -5.74
C VAL A 144 -2.73 5.08 -6.44
N ALA A 145 -2.56 4.99 -7.77
CA ALA A 145 -1.74 5.90 -8.55
C ALA A 145 -2.22 7.35 -8.44
N ASP A 146 -3.52 7.60 -8.58
CA ASP A 146 -4.10 8.94 -8.44
C ASP A 146 -3.95 9.52 -7.03
N GLY A 147 -4.06 8.68 -6.00
CA GLY A 147 -3.79 9.09 -4.62
C GLY A 147 -2.33 9.49 -4.40
N ILE A 148 -1.38 8.75 -4.99
CA ILE A 148 0.05 9.07 -4.97
C ILE A 148 0.30 10.39 -5.70
N ASP A 149 -0.25 10.57 -6.89
CA ASP A 149 -0.13 11.79 -7.69
C ASP A 149 -0.65 13.00 -6.92
N THR A 150 -1.82 12.89 -6.31
CA THR A 150 -2.39 13.93 -5.43
C THR A 150 -1.43 14.29 -4.30
N TYR A 151 -0.83 13.31 -3.62
CA TYR A 151 0.13 13.56 -2.56
C TYR A 151 1.37 14.30 -3.06
N LEU A 152 1.96 13.86 -4.17
CA LEU A 152 3.17 14.47 -4.74
C LEU A 152 2.94 15.91 -5.19
N HIS A 153 1.78 16.23 -5.76
CA HIS A 153 1.44 17.59 -6.21
C HIS A 153 1.09 18.54 -5.07
N VAL A 154 0.51 18.09 -3.98
CA VAL A 154 0.23 18.92 -2.81
C VAL A 154 1.52 19.32 -2.09
N ASP A 155 2.51 18.44 -2.01
CA ASP A 155 3.79 18.75 -1.37
C ASP A 155 4.65 19.72 -2.23
N ASN A 156 4.63 19.55 -3.55
CA ASN A 156 5.34 20.47 -4.46
C ASN A 156 4.83 21.92 -4.38
N ARG A 157 3.55 22.15 -4.10
CA ARG A 157 3.00 23.52 -3.93
C ARG A 157 3.47 24.21 -2.65
N LYS A 158 3.89 23.46 -1.62
CA LYS A 158 4.40 24.03 -0.35
C LYS A 158 5.88 24.41 -0.39
N SER A 159 6.64 23.88 -1.35
CA SER A 159 8.07 24.20 -1.49
C SER A 159 8.34 25.49 -2.28
N TYR A 160 7.32 26.14 -2.83
CA TYR A 160 7.41 27.41 -3.59
C TYR A 160 6.69 28.59 -2.90
N SER A 161 6.22 28.42 -1.68
CA SER A 161 5.64 29.46 -0.82
C SER A 161 6.51 29.73 0.40
#